data_bf1def389f0e137fc96d9943605c282e
#
_entry.id   bf1def389f0e137fc96d9943605c282e
#
_cell.length_a   1.000
_cell.length_b   1.000
_cell.length_c   1.000
_cell.angle_alpha   90.00
_cell.angle_beta   90.00
_cell.angle_gamma   90.00
#
_symmetry.space_group_name_H-M   'P 1'
#
loop_
_entity.id
_entity.type
_entity.pdbx_description
1 polymer ?
#
loop_
_entity_poly.entity_id
_entity_poly.type
_entity_poly.pdbx_seq_one_letter_code
_entity_poly.pdbx_strand_id
1 'polypeptide(L)'
;MHVWTNWAGNLRSVSARVTRPTSRDEVVAAVRAAAGDGFTVKAVGGGHSFNPIAVTTGLRLHLDALADPVRIDRGTRLVTVDAGMPLHRLNALLDAHGLALPSLGDTTAQTIAGALATGTHGSANLYGSLPSRVEAMELVTADGTLLRCDAEQHPEVLAAARLGLGALGVVTEVTLRCVDAFTLHADEHNLLLYDLLAGLDQQLASTDHLELRWLPYTERVRLIRRRVVAASDRPASGWQRWLFDDFLGNTVPGAACRIGRRHPGLQPALSRVAAGVVPARRYTGPSHTVFAAPQRVRFVAMEYAVPRPALRDLLDGVRSIVDHLPFRVSFPVKVRFSPPDDVW
;
A
#
# COMPACT_ATOMS: atom_id res chain seq x y z
N MET A 1 27.42 -6.64 -13.26
CA MET A 1 26.50 -7.20 -12.25
C MET A 1 25.51 -6.14 -11.83
N HIS A 2 24.20 -6.45 -11.87
CA HIS A 2 23.13 -5.49 -11.57
C HIS A 2 22.68 -5.66 -10.11
N VAL A 3 23.17 -4.78 -9.25
CA VAL A 3 22.76 -4.76 -7.82
C VAL A 3 21.39 -4.09 -7.71
N TRP A 4 20.45 -4.77 -7.07
CA TRP A 4 19.16 -4.22 -6.70
C TRP A 4 19.06 -4.11 -5.17
N THR A 5 18.37 -3.07 -4.74
CA THR A 5 18.07 -2.84 -3.33
C THR A 5 16.59 -2.45 -3.21
N ASN A 6 15.86 -3.02 -2.27
CA ASN A 6 14.47 -2.65 -2.03
C ASN A 6 14.35 -1.21 -1.48
N TRP A 7 13.15 -0.65 -1.47
CA TRP A 7 12.89 0.71 -0.99
C TRP A 7 13.39 0.93 0.46
N ALA A 8 13.19 -0.02 1.36
CA ALA A 8 13.62 0.08 2.75
C ALA A 8 15.16 0.01 2.92
N GLY A 9 15.87 -0.55 1.95
CA GLY A 9 17.33 -0.72 2.00
C GLY A 9 17.81 -1.92 2.81
N ASN A 10 16.90 -2.75 3.31
CA ASN A 10 17.23 -3.94 4.12
C ASN A 10 17.51 -5.19 3.29
N LEU A 11 17.16 -5.19 2.00
CA LEU A 11 17.35 -6.32 1.09
C LEU A 11 18.16 -5.90 -0.12
N ARG A 12 19.09 -6.78 -0.53
CA ARG A 12 19.91 -6.62 -1.73
C ARG A 12 19.99 -7.93 -2.48
N SER A 13 20.02 -7.86 -3.81
CA SER A 13 20.31 -9.03 -4.66
C SER A 13 21.09 -8.62 -5.90
N VAL A 14 21.86 -9.58 -6.41
CA VAL A 14 22.55 -9.48 -7.69
C VAL A 14 21.90 -10.49 -8.62
N SER A 15 21.32 -10.02 -9.73
CA SER A 15 20.67 -10.88 -10.71
C SER A 15 21.64 -11.17 -11.87
N ALA A 16 21.57 -12.41 -12.39
CA ALA A 16 22.34 -12.82 -13.56
C ALA A 16 21.93 -12.01 -14.79
N ARG A 17 20.61 -11.74 -14.92
CA ARG A 17 20.04 -10.97 -16.02
C ARG A 17 19.00 -9.97 -15.51
N VAL A 18 18.93 -8.80 -16.14
CA VAL A 18 17.88 -7.80 -15.91
C VAL A 18 17.31 -7.39 -17.26
N THR A 19 15.99 -7.41 -17.39
CA THR A 19 15.29 -7.06 -18.63
C THR A 19 14.15 -6.09 -18.33
N ARG A 20 13.90 -5.20 -19.28
CA ARG A 20 12.87 -4.18 -19.21
C ARG A 20 12.03 -4.22 -20.48
N PRO A 21 11.13 -5.22 -20.61
CA PRO A 21 10.34 -5.43 -21.80
C PRO A 21 9.39 -4.26 -22.06
N THR A 22 9.20 -3.95 -23.35
CA THR A 22 8.30 -2.90 -23.85
C THR A 22 6.99 -3.46 -24.40
N SER A 23 6.93 -4.79 -24.58
CA SER A 23 5.75 -5.50 -25.08
C SER A 23 5.56 -6.84 -24.38
N ARG A 24 4.35 -7.43 -24.53
CA ARG A 24 4.03 -8.76 -24.02
C ARG A 24 4.90 -9.84 -24.65
N ASP A 25 5.15 -9.74 -25.96
CA ASP A 25 6.01 -10.69 -26.68
C ASP A 25 7.43 -10.70 -26.12
N GLU A 26 7.96 -9.55 -25.74
CA GLU A 26 9.26 -9.46 -25.08
C GLU A 26 9.25 -10.09 -23.68
N VAL A 27 8.13 -10.00 -22.93
CA VAL A 27 7.97 -10.72 -21.65
C VAL A 27 7.98 -12.22 -21.89
N VAL A 28 7.20 -12.72 -22.85
CA VAL A 28 7.15 -14.13 -23.24
C VAL A 28 8.54 -14.64 -23.63
N ALA A 29 9.25 -13.91 -24.51
CA ALA A 29 10.59 -14.25 -24.94
C ALA A 29 11.59 -14.30 -23.76
N ALA A 30 11.51 -13.33 -22.84
CA ALA A 30 12.38 -13.27 -21.67
C ALA A 30 12.12 -14.44 -20.70
N VAL A 31 10.84 -14.80 -20.47
CA VAL A 31 10.47 -15.95 -19.62
C VAL A 31 10.96 -17.26 -20.21
N ARG A 32 10.72 -17.50 -21.53
CA ARG A 32 11.19 -18.70 -22.23
C ARG A 32 12.71 -18.82 -22.21
N ALA A 33 13.41 -17.75 -22.47
CA ALA A 33 14.88 -17.73 -22.42
C ALA A 33 15.39 -18.04 -21.00
N ALA A 34 14.77 -17.47 -19.97
CA ALA A 34 15.14 -17.76 -18.59
C ALA A 34 14.87 -19.23 -18.20
N ALA A 35 13.75 -19.79 -18.64
CA ALA A 35 13.42 -21.21 -18.43
C ALA A 35 14.44 -22.13 -19.12
N GLY A 36 14.83 -21.83 -20.36
CA GLY A 36 15.87 -22.57 -21.09
C GLY A 36 17.25 -22.51 -20.41
N ASP A 37 17.58 -21.40 -19.76
CA ASP A 37 18.83 -21.20 -19.01
C ASP A 37 18.75 -21.71 -17.56
N GLY A 38 17.62 -22.24 -17.11
CA GLY A 38 17.39 -22.72 -15.75
C GLY A 38 17.32 -21.59 -14.70
N PHE A 39 16.97 -20.37 -15.10
CA PHE A 39 16.86 -19.22 -14.22
C PHE A 39 15.45 -19.07 -13.63
N THR A 40 15.39 -18.73 -12.34
CA THR A 40 14.16 -18.22 -11.76
C THR A 40 13.85 -16.82 -12.28
N VAL A 41 12.57 -16.52 -12.48
CA VAL A 41 12.08 -15.22 -12.95
C VAL A 41 11.37 -14.49 -11.82
N LYS A 42 11.68 -13.21 -11.62
CA LYS A 42 10.93 -12.31 -10.71
C LYS A 42 10.62 -11.00 -11.41
N ALA A 43 9.33 -10.71 -11.58
CA ALA A 43 8.87 -9.36 -11.90
C ALA A 43 8.93 -8.49 -10.63
N VAL A 44 9.56 -7.32 -10.73
CA VAL A 44 9.78 -6.42 -9.59
C VAL A 44 9.19 -5.05 -9.91
N GLY A 45 8.26 -4.60 -9.05
CA GLY A 45 7.68 -3.27 -9.12
C GLY A 45 8.49 -2.24 -8.31
N GLY A 46 7.83 -1.42 -7.51
CA GLY A 46 8.44 -0.37 -6.69
C GLY A 46 9.35 -0.85 -5.55
N GLY A 47 9.45 -2.16 -5.30
CA GLY A 47 10.36 -2.74 -4.29
C GLY A 47 9.99 -2.38 -2.84
N HIS A 48 8.71 -2.23 -2.53
CA HIS A 48 8.23 -1.82 -1.20
C HIS A 48 8.06 -2.98 -0.20
N SER A 49 8.16 -4.24 -0.62
CA SER A 49 8.14 -5.39 0.28
C SER A 49 9.36 -5.43 1.19
N PHE A 50 9.16 -5.77 2.46
CA PHE A 50 10.21 -5.84 3.48
C PHE A 50 10.81 -7.25 3.61
N ASN A 51 10.15 -8.25 3.05
CA ASN A 51 10.59 -9.64 2.96
C ASN A 51 11.24 -9.93 1.59
N PRO A 52 11.96 -11.06 1.41
CA PRO A 52 12.72 -11.35 0.20
C PRO A 52 11.89 -11.77 -1.03
N ILE A 53 10.57 -11.52 -1.07
CA ILE A 53 9.68 -11.97 -2.16
C ILE A 53 10.14 -11.49 -3.55
N ALA A 54 10.78 -10.31 -3.65
CA ALA A 54 11.28 -9.72 -4.88
C ALA A 54 12.77 -10.03 -5.15
N VAL A 55 13.42 -10.78 -4.27
CA VAL A 55 14.84 -11.15 -4.40
C VAL A 55 14.98 -12.28 -5.43
N THR A 56 15.92 -12.14 -6.37
CA THR A 56 16.28 -13.19 -7.32
C THR A 56 17.74 -13.09 -7.72
N THR A 57 18.35 -14.25 -7.93
CA THR A 57 19.67 -14.37 -8.56
C THR A 57 19.58 -14.65 -10.07
N GLY A 58 18.41 -15.06 -10.57
CA GLY A 58 18.12 -15.35 -11.97
C GLY A 58 17.77 -14.12 -12.79
N LEU A 59 16.62 -14.14 -13.47
CA LEU A 59 16.11 -13.03 -14.28
C LEU A 59 15.25 -12.10 -13.44
N ARG A 60 15.57 -10.81 -13.43
CA ARG A 60 14.70 -9.74 -12.92
C ARG A 60 14.03 -9.02 -14.07
N LEU A 61 12.71 -8.91 -14.02
CA LEU A 61 11.90 -8.16 -14.98
C LEU A 61 11.38 -6.86 -14.33
N HIS A 62 11.54 -5.75 -15.04
CA HIS A 62 10.90 -4.48 -14.74
C HIS A 62 9.86 -4.18 -15.82
N LEU A 63 8.57 -4.13 -15.43
CA LEU A 63 7.44 -4.00 -16.37
C LEU A 63 7.01 -2.53 -16.58
N ASP A 64 7.74 -1.58 -16.07
CA ASP A 64 7.43 -0.16 -16.12
C ASP A 64 7.61 0.48 -17.50
N ALA A 65 8.14 -0.27 -18.47
CA ALA A 65 8.26 0.12 -19.87
C ALA A 65 7.16 -0.48 -20.77
N LEU A 66 6.28 -1.34 -20.24
CA LEU A 66 5.10 -1.79 -21.00
C LEU A 66 4.27 -0.57 -21.41
N ALA A 67 3.80 -0.55 -22.64
CA ALA A 67 3.15 0.61 -23.25
C ALA A 67 1.86 0.23 -23.98
N ASP A 68 1.12 -0.71 -23.46
CA ASP A 68 -0.18 -1.07 -24.02
C ASP A 68 -1.23 0.01 -23.75
N PRO A 69 -2.20 0.18 -24.66
CA PRO A 69 -3.22 1.19 -24.50
C PRO A 69 -4.11 0.89 -23.29
N VAL A 70 -4.29 1.91 -22.45
CA VAL A 70 -5.25 1.87 -21.35
C VAL A 70 -6.67 1.79 -21.94
N ARG A 71 -7.49 0.89 -21.40
CA ARG A 71 -8.91 0.77 -21.77
C ARG A 71 -9.78 1.17 -20.58
N ILE A 72 -10.69 2.10 -20.79
CA ILE A 72 -11.61 2.61 -19.77
C ILE A 72 -13.03 2.49 -20.25
N ASP A 73 -13.83 1.69 -19.56
CA ASP A 73 -15.28 1.65 -19.72
C ASP A 73 -15.93 2.34 -18.52
N ARG A 74 -16.42 3.55 -18.75
CA ARG A 74 -17.09 4.33 -17.71
C ARG A 74 -18.46 3.77 -17.33
N GLY A 75 -19.14 3.09 -18.24
CA GLY A 75 -20.46 2.50 -17.99
C GLY A 75 -20.37 1.37 -16.95
N THR A 76 -19.41 0.50 -17.10
CA THR A 76 -19.15 -0.60 -16.18
C THR A 76 -18.12 -0.25 -15.08
N ARG A 77 -17.44 0.88 -15.18
CA ARG A 77 -16.32 1.30 -14.34
C ARG A 77 -15.14 0.32 -14.35
N LEU A 78 -14.97 -0.38 -15.45
CA LEU A 78 -13.83 -1.27 -15.66
C LEU A 78 -12.68 -0.50 -16.29
N VAL A 79 -11.51 -0.67 -15.72
CA VAL A 79 -10.28 -0.04 -16.20
C VAL A 79 -9.20 -1.07 -16.34
N THR A 80 -8.67 -1.21 -17.55
CA THR A 80 -7.60 -2.15 -17.87
C THR A 80 -6.31 -1.39 -18.12
N VAL A 81 -5.24 -1.81 -17.42
CA VAL A 81 -3.94 -1.16 -17.44
C VAL A 81 -2.80 -2.18 -17.42
N ASP A 82 -1.63 -1.74 -17.87
CA ASP A 82 -0.40 -2.52 -17.71
C ASP A 82 -0.06 -2.77 -16.25
N ALA A 83 0.37 -3.98 -15.96
CA ALA A 83 0.75 -4.44 -14.63
C ALA A 83 1.89 -3.63 -13.99
N GLY A 84 2.77 -3.06 -14.81
CA GLY A 84 3.89 -2.21 -14.39
C GLY A 84 3.52 -0.77 -14.05
N MET A 85 2.26 -0.34 -14.28
CA MET A 85 1.83 1.03 -14.01
C MET A 85 1.90 1.36 -12.51
N PRO A 86 2.59 2.45 -12.09
CA PRO A 86 2.58 2.89 -10.70
C PRO A 86 1.20 3.40 -10.26
N LEU A 87 0.81 3.15 -9.01
CA LEU A 87 -0.49 3.58 -8.47
C LEU A 87 -0.71 5.10 -8.55
N HIS A 88 0.34 5.91 -8.41
CA HIS A 88 0.17 7.37 -8.55
C HIS A 88 -0.22 7.78 -9.97
N ARG A 89 0.30 7.09 -11.01
CA ARG A 89 -0.11 7.32 -12.41
C ARG A 89 -1.52 6.81 -12.67
N LEU A 90 -1.84 5.61 -12.15
CA LEU A 90 -3.19 5.05 -12.22
C LEU A 90 -4.21 5.99 -11.58
N ASN A 91 -3.94 6.50 -10.39
CA ASN A 91 -4.85 7.42 -9.68
C ASN A 91 -5.07 8.73 -10.46
N ALA A 92 -4.02 9.31 -11.03
CA ALA A 92 -4.15 10.51 -11.86
C ALA A 92 -4.97 10.24 -13.14
N LEU A 93 -4.78 9.07 -13.75
CA LEU A 93 -5.55 8.63 -14.91
C LEU A 93 -7.04 8.46 -14.56
N LEU A 94 -7.32 7.76 -13.47
CA LEU A 94 -8.69 7.53 -13.00
C LEU A 94 -9.40 8.83 -12.71
N ASP A 95 -8.76 9.73 -11.97
CA ASP A 95 -9.31 11.05 -11.60
C ASP A 95 -9.65 11.88 -12.84
N ALA A 96 -8.77 11.90 -13.86
CA ALA A 96 -9.03 12.57 -15.14
C ALA A 96 -10.24 12.02 -15.89
N HIS A 97 -10.65 10.78 -15.60
CA HIS A 97 -11.83 10.12 -16.19
C HIS A 97 -13.03 10.07 -15.24
N GLY A 98 -12.99 10.78 -14.11
CA GLY A 98 -14.05 10.77 -13.11
C GLY A 98 -14.22 9.44 -12.39
N LEU A 99 -13.14 8.66 -12.25
CA LEU A 99 -13.10 7.38 -11.57
C LEU A 99 -12.10 7.41 -10.42
N ALA A 100 -12.20 6.45 -9.50
CA ALA A 100 -11.28 6.28 -8.39
C ALA A 100 -11.16 4.81 -7.96
N LEU A 101 -10.06 4.47 -7.29
CA LEU A 101 -10.00 3.27 -6.46
C LEU A 101 -10.74 3.54 -5.15
N PRO A 102 -11.56 2.59 -4.64
CA PRO A 102 -12.39 2.83 -3.47
C PRO A 102 -11.60 2.94 -2.16
N SER A 103 -10.40 2.35 -2.12
CA SER A 103 -9.47 2.50 -1.00
C SER A 103 -8.03 2.39 -1.50
N LEU A 104 -7.09 2.96 -0.74
CA LEU A 104 -5.66 2.95 -1.06
C LEU A 104 -4.83 2.71 0.20
N GLY A 105 -3.68 2.08 0.02
CA GLY A 105 -2.62 2.04 1.02
C GLY A 105 -1.92 3.40 1.18
N ASP A 106 -0.96 3.48 2.12
CA ASP A 106 -0.24 4.73 2.42
C ASP A 106 0.69 5.21 1.30
N THR A 107 1.13 4.31 0.42
CA THR A 107 2.06 4.63 -0.65
C THR A 107 1.47 4.34 -2.02
N THR A 108 1.71 5.24 -2.95
CA THR A 108 1.31 5.11 -4.36
C THR A 108 2.51 4.89 -5.28
N ALA A 109 3.68 4.63 -4.72
CA ALA A 109 4.89 4.31 -5.49
C ALA A 109 4.96 2.82 -5.90
N GLN A 110 4.06 1.97 -5.38
CA GLN A 110 3.91 0.58 -5.82
C GLN A 110 3.39 0.54 -7.25
N THR A 111 3.82 -0.47 -8.04
CA THR A 111 3.12 -0.83 -9.28
C THR A 111 1.83 -1.56 -8.97
N ILE A 112 0.85 -1.53 -9.90
CA ILE A 112 -0.44 -2.19 -9.67
C ILE A 112 -0.26 -3.69 -9.42
N ALA A 113 0.51 -4.41 -10.23
CA ALA A 113 0.74 -5.84 -9.99
C ALA A 113 1.46 -6.11 -8.67
N GLY A 114 2.43 -5.26 -8.29
CA GLY A 114 3.11 -5.40 -6.99
C GLY A 114 2.17 -5.17 -5.81
N ALA A 115 1.25 -4.22 -5.91
CA ALA A 115 0.25 -3.94 -4.88
C ALA A 115 -0.78 -5.07 -4.75
N LEU A 116 -1.23 -5.62 -5.87
CA LEU A 116 -2.14 -6.77 -5.91
C LEU A 116 -1.48 -8.02 -5.33
N ALA A 117 -0.30 -8.38 -5.84
CA ALA A 117 0.39 -9.61 -5.46
C ALA A 117 0.67 -9.73 -3.95
N THR A 118 0.69 -8.63 -3.22
CA THR A 118 0.97 -8.58 -1.78
C THR A 118 -0.21 -8.10 -0.94
N GLY A 119 -1.42 -8.09 -1.50
CA GLY A 119 -2.65 -7.80 -0.74
C GLY A 119 -2.76 -6.38 -0.23
N THR A 120 -2.25 -5.39 -0.96
CA THR A 120 -2.34 -3.99 -0.53
C THR A 120 -3.79 -3.60 -0.24
N HIS A 121 -4.02 -3.01 0.92
CA HIS A 121 -5.32 -2.53 1.37
C HIS A 121 -5.19 -1.16 2.07
N GLY A 122 -6.30 -0.47 2.19
CA GLY A 122 -6.45 0.72 3.01
C GLY A 122 -7.27 0.44 4.27
N SER A 123 -7.79 1.49 4.88
CA SER A 123 -8.93 1.39 5.80
C SER A 123 -10.19 1.70 5.03
N ALA A 124 -11.18 0.83 5.05
CA ALA A 124 -12.50 1.09 4.46
C ALA A 124 -13.55 0.20 5.11
N ASN A 125 -14.73 0.74 5.39
CA ASN A 125 -15.81 -0.05 6.01
C ASN A 125 -16.57 -0.91 4.99
N LEU A 126 -16.53 -0.52 3.70
CA LEU A 126 -17.30 -1.16 2.63
C LEU A 126 -16.44 -1.93 1.62
N TYR A 127 -15.12 -1.70 1.59
CA TYR A 127 -14.25 -2.25 0.57
C TYR A 127 -13.11 -3.02 1.20
N GLY A 128 -12.88 -4.24 0.72
CA GLY A 128 -11.76 -5.10 1.10
C GLY A 128 -10.42 -4.64 0.54
N SER A 129 -9.55 -5.59 0.31
CA SER A 129 -8.24 -5.36 -0.28
C SER A 129 -8.31 -4.92 -1.75
N LEU A 130 -7.22 -4.36 -2.28
CA LEU A 130 -7.13 -4.00 -3.70
C LEU A 130 -7.28 -5.22 -4.62
N PRO A 131 -6.75 -6.41 -4.31
CA PRO A 131 -7.00 -7.65 -5.06
C PRO A 131 -8.48 -8.00 -5.25
N SER A 132 -9.35 -7.69 -4.29
CA SER A 132 -10.79 -7.94 -4.41
C SER A 132 -11.48 -7.12 -5.51
N ARG A 133 -10.77 -6.14 -6.10
CA ARG A 133 -11.28 -5.29 -7.18
C ARG A 133 -10.86 -5.77 -8.57
N VAL A 134 -10.12 -6.86 -8.65
CA VAL A 134 -9.65 -7.43 -9.93
C VAL A 134 -10.73 -8.26 -10.57
N GLU A 135 -11.07 -7.92 -11.81
CA GLU A 135 -12.07 -8.60 -12.64
C GLU A 135 -11.43 -9.50 -13.70
N ALA A 136 -10.25 -9.14 -14.18
CA ALA A 136 -9.49 -9.95 -15.11
C ALA A 136 -7.99 -9.69 -14.99
N MET A 137 -7.21 -10.68 -15.34
CA MET A 137 -5.75 -10.59 -15.43
C MET A 137 -5.24 -11.28 -16.68
N GLU A 138 -4.11 -10.83 -17.16
CA GLU A 138 -3.30 -11.54 -18.14
C GLU A 138 -1.92 -11.79 -17.53
N LEU A 139 -1.41 -12.99 -17.69
CA LEU A 139 -0.12 -13.39 -17.16
C LEU A 139 0.63 -14.30 -18.13
N VAL A 140 1.96 -14.21 -18.08
CA VAL A 140 2.87 -15.12 -18.78
C VAL A 140 3.28 -16.21 -17.80
N THR A 141 2.86 -17.45 -18.05
CA THR A 141 3.19 -18.63 -17.25
C THR A 141 4.64 -19.06 -17.43
N ALA A 142 5.13 -20.01 -16.61
CA ALA A 142 6.53 -20.41 -16.61
C ALA A 142 7.02 -21.03 -17.94
N ASP A 143 6.13 -21.60 -18.74
CA ASP A 143 6.41 -22.12 -20.08
C ASP A 143 6.37 -21.03 -21.18
N GLY A 144 6.06 -19.79 -20.80
CA GLY A 144 5.92 -18.65 -21.70
C GLY A 144 4.58 -18.62 -22.43
N THR A 145 3.56 -19.30 -21.92
CA THR A 145 2.18 -19.19 -22.43
C THR A 145 1.56 -17.90 -21.90
N LEU A 146 0.93 -17.12 -22.79
CA LEU A 146 0.12 -15.97 -22.42
C LEU A 146 -1.27 -16.47 -22.03
N LEU A 147 -1.63 -16.32 -20.76
CA LEU A 147 -2.89 -16.79 -20.18
C LEU A 147 -3.72 -15.60 -19.73
N ARG A 148 -4.96 -15.52 -20.23
CA ARG A 148 -5.97 -14.59 -19.73
C ARG A 148 -6.90 -15.34 -18.77
N CYS A 149 -7.23 -14.71 -17.65
CA CYS A 149 -8.18 -15.23 -16.68
C CYS A 149 -9.17 -14.15 -16.24
N ASP A 150 -10.43 -14.53 -16.14
CA ASP A 150 -11.55 -13.71 -15.68
C ASP A 150 -12.64 -14.62 -15.07
N ALA A 151 -13.83 -14.11 -14.81
CA ALA A 151 -14.92 -14.88 -14.21
C ALA A 151 -15.44 -16.02 -15.10
N GLU A 152 -15.24 -15.95 -16.43
CA GLU A 152 -15.71 -16.93 -17.41
C GLU A 152 -14.58 -17.85 -17.88
N GLN A 153 -13.36 -17.32 -17.99
CA GLN A 153 -12.18 -18.04 -18.45
C GLN A 153 -11.18 -18.21 -17.30
N HIS A 154 -10.92 -19.45 -16.91
CA HIS A 154 -9.96 -19.78 -15.83
C HIS A 154 -10.24 -19.06 -14.50
N PRO A 155 -11.48 -19.08 -13.96
CA PRO A 155 -11.84 -18.37 -12.75
C PRO A 155 -11.00 -18.80 -11.52
N GLU A 156 -10.59 -20.08 -11.46
CA GLU A 156 -9.71 -20.60 -10.43
C GLU A 156 -8.30 -20.00 -10.50
N VAL A 157 -7.80 -19.74 -11.71
CA VAL A 157 -6.52 -19.05 -11.90
C VAL A 157 -6.63 -17.59 -11.50
N LEU A 158 -7.73 -16.91 -11.85
CA LEU A 158 -8.00 -15.55 -11.41
C LEU A 158 -8.01 -15.46 -9.87
N ALA A 159 -8.76 -16.36 -9.21
CA ALA A 159 -8.85 -16.39 -7.75
C ALA A 159 -7.47 -16.50 -7.09
N ALA A 160 -6.60 -17.39 -7.60
CA ALA A 160 -5.25 -17.58 -7.09
C ALA A 160 -4.28 -16.45 -7.50
N ALA A 161 -4.44 -15.87 -8.70
CA ALA A 161 -3.54 -14.84 -9.22
C ALA A 161 -3.72 -13.46 -8.58
N ARG A 162 -4.94 -13.14 -8.11
CA ARG A 162 -5.27 -11.86 -7.45
C ARG A 162 -4.28 -11.54 -6.32
N LEU A 163 -3.88 -12.55 -5.53
CA LEU A 163 -2.94 -12.45 -4.41
C LEU A 163 -1.79 -13.48 -4.54
N GLY A 164 -1.39 -13.78 -5.77
CA GLY A 164 -0.53 -14.92 -6.09
C GLY A 164 0.96 -14.76 -5.73
N LEU A 165 1.42 -13.66 -5.15
CA LEU A 165 2.83 -13.38 -4.81
C LEU A 165 3.78 -13.54 -6.01
N GLY A 166 3.25 -13.50 -7.24
CA GLY A 166 3.98 -13.75 -8.48
C GLY A 166 4.36 -15.22 -8.69
N ALA A 167 3.70 -16.18 -8.03
CA ALA A 167 4.02 -17.60 -8.13
C ALA A 167 3.46 -18.25 -9.41
N LEU A 168 2.34 -17.76 -9.94
CA LEU A 168 1.67 -18.34 -11.12
C LEU A 168 2.24 -17.84 -12.44
N GLY A 169 2.99 -16.75 -12.45
CA GLY A 169 3.56 -16.17 -13.65
C GLY A 169 3.82 -14.68 -13.53
N VAL A 170 4.20 -14.07 -14.64
CA VAL A 170 4.45 -12.63 -14.76
C VAL A 170 3.15 -11.97 -15.23
N VAL A 171 2.49 -11.22 -14.34
CA VAL A 171 1.28 -10.46 -14.69
C VAL A 171 1.67 -9.32 -15.63
N THR A 172 0.98 -9.22 -16.77
CA THR A 172 1.23 -8.20 -17.80
C THR A 172 0.12 -7.17 -17.88
N GLU A 173 -1.13 -7.57 -17.62
CA GLU A 173 -2.29 -6.69 -17.67
C GLU A 173 -3.26 -6.99 -16.52
N VAL A 174 -3.96 -5.96 -16.06
CA VAL A 174 -4.96 -6.07 -15.00
C VAL A 174 -6.20 -5.25 -15.37
N THR A 175 -7.38 -5.82 -15.19
CA THR A 175 -8.67 -5.11 -15.25
C THR A 175 -9.22 -4.94 -13.85
N LEU A 176 -9.51 -3.70 -13.47
CA LEU A 176 -9.97 -3.31 -12.15
C LEU A 176 -11.39 -2.76 -12.20
N ARG A 177 -12.22 -3.12 -11.24
CA ARG A 177 -13.51 -2.46 -10.99
C ARG A 177 -13.29 -1.25 -10.10
N CYS A 178 -13.39 -0.07 -10.71
CA CYS A 178 -13.29 1.22 -10.06
C CYS A 178 -14.66 1.68 -9.49
N VAL A 179 -14.65 2.84 -8.85
CA VAL A 179 -15.85 3.59 -8.43
C VAL A 179 -15.82 4.98 -9.05
N ASP A 180 -16.94 5.71 -8.99
CA ASP A 180 -16.93 7.11 -9.40
C ASP A 180 -15.98 7.91 -8.51
N ALA A 181 -15.33 8.93 -9.08
CA ALA A 181 -14.45 9.80 -8.32
C ALA A 181 -15.21 10.46 -7.16
N PHE A 182 -14.59 10.50 -6.00
CA PHE A 182 -15.20 11.00 -4.78
C PHE A 182 -14.22 11.87 -3.99
N THR A 183 -14.82 12.75 -3.19
CA THR A 183 -14.09 13.66 -2.32
C THR A 183 -14.16 13.17 -0.89
N LEU A 184 -13.03 13.23 -0.19
CA LEU A 184 -12.91 12.89 1.23
C LEU A 184 -12.69 14.12 2.09
N HIS A 185 -13.42 14.19 3.20
CA HIS A 185 -13.10 15.05 4.33
C HIS A 185 -12.36 14.24 5.38
N ALA A 186 -11.15 14.66 5.70
CA ALA A 186 -10.31 14.06 6.73
C ALA A 186 -10.34 14.91 8.02
N ASP A 187 -10.50 14.26 9.16
CA ASP A 187 -10.41 14.83 10.52
C ASP A 187 -9.40 14.00 11.32
N GLU A 188 -8.31 14.64 11.69
CA GLU A 188 -7.20 14.00 12.39
C GLU A 188 -6.96 14.69 13.73
N HIS A 189 -7.01 13.95 14.83
CA HIS A 189 -6.73 14.48 16.17
C HIS A 189 -6.22 13.41 17.13
N ASN A 190 -5.65 13.85 18.25
CA ASN A 190 -5.09 12.94 19.24
C ASN A 190 -6.10 12.70 20.36
N LEU A 191 -6.20 11.43 20.78
CA LEU A 191 -7.04 10.96 21.88
C LEU A 191 -6.22 10.08 22.83
N LEU A 192 -6.76 9.77 24.00
CA LEU A 192 -6.27 8.67 24.80
C LEU A 192 -6.66 7.34 24.16
N LEU A 193 -5.74 6.40 24.13
CA LEU A 193 -5.95 5.11 23.46
C LEU A 193 -7.15 4.35 24.01
N TYR A 194 -7.28 4.28 25.33
CA TYR A 194 -8.35 3.51 25.96
C TYR A 194 -9.73 4.18 25.83
N ASP A 195 -9.80 5.52 25.84
CA ASP A 195 -11.04 6.25 25.58
C ASP A 195 -11.52 5.98 24.15
N LEU A 196 -10.59 5.97 23.19
CA LEU A 196 -10.89 5.64 21.81
C LEU A 196 -11.41 4.19 21.68
N LEU A 197 -10.74 3.22 22.31
CA LEU A 197 -11.13 1.81 22.24
C LEU A 197 -12.50 1.57 22.88
N ALA A 198 -12.85 2.32 23.93
CA ALA A 198 -14.18 2.25 24.55
C ALA A 198 -15.30 2.74 23.60
N GLY A 199 -15.02 3.72 22.75
CA GLY A 199 -15.97 4.26 21.76
C GLY A 199 -15.76 3.76 20.33
N LEU A 200 -14.96 2.71 20.09
CA LEU A 200 -14.50 2.32 18.77
C LEU A 200 -15.65 2.00 17.79
N ASP A 201 -16.66 1.27 18.24
CA ASP A 201 -17.80 0.90 17.40
C ASP A 201 -18.56 2.14 16.91
N GLN A 202 -18.73 3.14 17.76
CA GLN A 202 -19.35 4.42 17.38
C GLN A 202 -18.49 5.16 16.36
N GLN A 203 -17.16 5.14 16.50
CA GLN A 203 -16.25 5.76 15.53
C GLN A 203 -16.34 5.07 14.17
N LEU A 204 -16.37 3.73 14.14
CA LEU A 204 -16.51 2.96 12.91
C LEU A 204 -17.87 3.21 12.23
N ALA A 205 -18.96 3.24 13.00
CA ALA A 205 -20.31 3.48 12.45
C ALA A 205 -20.48 4.89 11.86
N SER A 206 -19.69 5.86 12.30
CA SER A 206 -19.79 7.27 11.91
C SER A 206 -18.80 7.72 10.83
N THR A 207 -18.04 6.79 10.23
CA THR A 207 -16.98 7.14 9.28
C THR A 207 -16.85 6.08 8.19
N ASP A 208 -16.40 6.46 7.00
CA ASP A 208 -16.20 5.53 5.89
C ASP A 208 -14.83 4.84 5.96
N HIS A 209 -13.82 5.57 6.47
CA HIS A 209 -12.45 5.07 6.59
C HIS A 209 -11.85 5.52 7.92
N LEU A 210 -11.51 4.56 8.78
CA LEU A 210 -10.93 4.80 10.10
C LEU A 210 -9.51 4.23 10.17
N GLU A 211 -8.56 5.04 10.64
CA GLU A 211 -7.18 4.62 10.88
C GLU A 211 -6.73 5.13 12.24
N LEU A 212 -6.01 4.30 12.97
CA LEU A 212 -5.40 4.65 14.25
C LEU A 212 -3.88 4.58 14.11
N ARG A 213 -3.17 5.57 14.69
CA ARG A 213 -1.71 5.57 14.79
C ARG A 213 -1.32 5.75 16.25
N TRP A 214 -0.96 4.66 16.90
CA TRP A 214 -0.47 4.70 18.26
C TRP A 214 1.06 4.86 18.26
N LEU A 215 1.56 5.87 18.98
CA LEU A 215 2.99 6.04 19.18
C LEU A 215 3.43 5.22 20.39
N PRO A 216 4.39 4.29 20.25
CA PRO A 216 4.97 3.55 21.34
C PRO A 216 5.46 4.46 22.49
N TYR A 217 5.39 3.95 23.71
CA TYR A 217 5.75 4.66 24.96
C TYR A 217 4.81 5.83 25.33
N THR A 218 3.62 5.88 24.77
CA THR A 218 2.61 6.90 25.06
C THR A 218 1.23 6.28 25.30
N GLU A 219 0.36 7.02 26.00
CA GLU A 219 -1.07 6.70 26.14
C GLU A 219 -1.90 7.29 24.99
N ARG A 220 -1.27 7.96 24.01
CA ARG A 220 -1.97 8.72 22.98
C ARG A 220 -1.97 7.99 21.66
N VAL A 221 -3.11 8.08 20.98
CA VAL A 221 -3.33 7.60 19.62
C VAL A 221 -3.80 8.75 18.75
N ARG A 222 -3.30 8.84 17.53
CA ARG A 222 -3.87 9.71 16.51
C ARG A 222 -4.99 8.97 15.81
N LEU A 223 -6.19 9.50 15.92
CA LEU A 223 -7.37 9.07 15.19
C LEU A 223 -7.41 9.81 13.85
N ILE A 224 -7.61 9.09 12.77
CA ILE A 224 -7.77 9.62 11.43
C ILE A 224 -9.10 9.09 10.88
N ARG A 225 -10.07 9.99 10.76
CA ARG A 225 -11.40 9.71 10.20
C ARG A 225 -11.49 10.33 8.82
N ARG A 226 -11.97 9.56 7.85
CA ARG A 226 -12.25 10.07 6.53
C ARG A 226 -13.68 9.76 6.16
N ARG A 227 -14.42 10.73 5.67
CA ARG A 227 -15.81 10.60 5.22
C ARG A 227 -15.95 11.08 3.80
N VAL A 228 -16.75 10.37 3.03
CA VAL A 228 -17.15 10.80 1.69
C VAL A 228 -18.06 12.02 1.84
N VAL A 229 -17.75 13.08 1.11
CA VAL A 229 -18.52 14.32 1.11
C VAL A 229 -18.79 14.76 -0.32
N ALA A 230 -19.80 15.59 -0.51
CA ALA A 230 -19.98 16.30 -1.80
C ALA A 230 -18.71 17.10 -2.12
N ALA A 231 -18.44 17.29 -3.40
CA ALA A 231 -17.29 18.10 -3.83
C ALA A 231 -17.30 19.44 -3.09
N SER A 232 -16.25 19.67 -2.31
CA SER A 232 -16.17 20.84 -1.43
C SER A 232 -15.27 21.89 -2.05
N ASP A 233 -15.65 23.15 -1.86
CA ASP A 233 -14.95 24.31 -2.40
C ASP A 233 -13.63 24.65 -1.67
N ARG A 234 -13.22 23.86 -0.68
CA ARG A 234 -12.01 24.15 0.12
C ARG A 234 -11.01 23.00 0.16
N PRO A 235 -10.26 22.77 -0.92
CA PRO A 235 -9.13 21.82 -0.86
C PRO A 235 -8.06 22.33 0.11
N ALA A 236 -7.29 21.40 0.68
CA ALA A 236 -6.12 21.75 1.49
C ALA A 236 -5.18 22.67 0.69
N SER A 237 -4.80 23.81 1.28
CA SER A 237 -3.87 24.73 0.65
C SER A 237 -2.47 24.12 0.51
N GLY A 238 -1.69 24.58 -0.46
CA GLY A 238 -0.35 24.05 -0.72
C GLY A 238 0.57 24.11 0.49
N TRP A 239 0.51 25.20 1.30
CA TRP A 239 1.32 25.33 2.51
C TRP A 239 0.90 24.35 3.62
N GLN A 240 -0.40 24.05 3.74
CA GLN A 240 -0.88 23.04 4.71
C GLN A 240 -0.39 21.65 4.33
N ARG A 241 -0.44 21.28 3.03
CA ARG A 241 0.14 20.02 2.57
C ARG A 241 1.64 19.95 2.87
N TRP A 242 2.39 20.98 2.53
CA TRP A 242 3.81 21.02 2.86
C TRP A 242 4.07 20.88 4.37
N LEU A 243 3.33 21.62 5.21
CA LEU A 243 3.51 21.56 6.66
C LEU A 243 3.23 20.17 7.22
N PHE A 244 2.09 19.57 6.86
CA PHE A 244 1.65 18.32 7.48
C PHE A 244 2.23 17.09 6.78
N ASP A 245 2.31 17.06 5.46
CA ASP A 245 2.72 15.88 4.72
C ASP A 245 4.25 15.83 4.55
N ASP A 246 4.91 16.96 4.31
CA ASP A 246 6.36 17.00 4.13
C ASP A 246 7.12 17.27 5.44
N PHE A 247 6.79 18.33 6.15
CA PHE A 247 7.56 18.74 7.35
C PHE A 247 7.21 17.85 8.56
N LEU A 248 5.96 17.86 9.02
CA LEU A 248 5.52 17.06 10.17
C LEU A 248 5.41 15.56 9.87
N GLY A 249 5.09 15.19 8.63
CA GLY A 249 4.95 13.79 8.21
C GLY A 249 6.26 13.08 7.84
N ASN A 250 7.28 13.82 7.43
CA ASN A 250 8.55 13.24 6.95
C ASN A 250 9.79 13.84 7.62
N THR A 251 9.94 15.17 7.63
CA THR A 251 11.17 15.79 8.11
C THR A 251 11.35 15.60 9.62
N VAL A 252 10.32 15.89 10.40
CA VAL A 252 10.36 15.73 11.87
C VAL A 252 10.52 14.27 12.29
N PRO A 253 9.71 13.31 11.77
CA PRO A 253 9.92 11.89 12.08
C PRO A 253 11.28 11.39 11.63
N GLY A 254 11.79 11.83 10.48
CA GLY A 254 13.13 11.45 10.00
C GLY A 254 14.26 11.97 10.91
N ALA A 255 14.11 13.15 11.47
CA ALA A 255 15.05 13.68 12.48
C ALA A 255 14.95 12.90 13.80
N ALA A 256 13.72 12.64 14.29
CA ALA A 256 13.49 11.87 15.51
C ALA A 256 14.06 10.44 15.39
N CYS A 257 13.87 9.77 14.25
CA CYS A 257 14.45 8.44 13.99
C CYS A 257 15.99 8.46 13.98
N ARG A 258 16.62 9.52 13.43
CA ARG A 258 18.08 9.65 13.45
C ARG A 258 18.62 9.86 14.86
N ILE A 259 17.94 10.69 15.67
CA ILE A 259 18.30 10.92 17.07
C ILE A 259 18.08 9.64 17.88
N GLY A 260 16.91 9.00 17.77
CA GLY A 260 16.58 7.75 18.47
C GLY A 260 17.53 6.60 18.12
N ARG A 261 18.03 6.53 16.87
CA ARG A 261 19.04 5.54 16.48
C ARG A 261 20.39 5.77 17.15
N ARG A 262 20.79 7.04 17.35
CA ARG A 262 22.05 7.39 18.05
C ARG A 262 21.92 7.29 19.56
N HIS A 263 20.76 7.64 20.09
CA HIS A 263 20.47 7.70 21.51
C HIS A 263 19.14 6.97 21.82
N PRO A 264 19.11 5.64 21.83
CA PRO A 264 17.85 4.88 21.99
C PRO A 264 17.07 5.21 23.26
N GLY A 265 17.76 5.62 24.34
CA GLY A 265 17.13 6.04 25.60
C GLY A 265 16.25 7.28 25.49
N LEU A 266 16.45 8.11 24.45
CA LEU A 266 15.62 9.29 24.21
C LEU A 266 14.31 8.98 23.48
N GLN A 267 14.15 7.79 22.89
CA GLN A 267 13.01 7.46 22.08
C GLN A 267 11.67 7.60 22.83
N PRO A 268 11.49 7.16 24.08
CA PRO A 268 10.25 7.39 24.82
C PRO A 268 9.91 8.88 25.01
N ALA A 269 10.90 9.72 25.22
CA ALA A 269 10.70 11.16 25.32
C ALA A 269 10.31 11.78 23.96
N LEU A 270 10.98 11.39 22.89
CA LEU A 270 10.66 11.83 21.52
C LEU A 270 9.24 11.44 21.13
N SER A 271 8.80 10.21 21.44
CA SER A 271 7.44 9.76 21.20
C SER A 271 6.40 10.58 21.96
N ARG A 272 6.65 10.88 23.25
CA ARG A 272 5.75 11.72 24.07
C ARG A 272 5.64 13.15 23.54
N VAL A 273 6.75 13.74 23.14
CA VAL A 273 6.75 15.07 22.51
C VAL A 273 5.97 15.04 21.20
N ALA A 274 6.25 14.09 20.32
CA ALA A 274 5.55 13.95 19.05
C ALA A 274 4.03 13.76 19.22
N ALA A 275 3.61 12.94 20.18
CA ALA A 275 2.20 12.72 20.50
C ALA A 275 1.50 13.96 21.07
N GLY A 276 2.25 14.90 21.69
CA GLY A 276 1.71 16.14 22.26
C GLY A 276 1.69 17.32 21.31
N VAL A 277 2.66 17.40 20.39
CA VAL A 277 2.89 18.61 19.56
C VAL A 277 2.15 18.58 18.23
N VAL A 278 1.88 17.39 17.65
CA VAL A 278 1.21 17.32 16.33
C VAL A 278 -0.24 17.81 16.47
N PRO A 279 -0.59 18.96 15.86
CA PRO A 279 -1.91 19.55 16.04
C PRO A 279 -3.00 18.75 15.33
N ALA A 280 -4.27 18.99 15.71
CA ALA A 280 -5.41 18.51 14.95
C ALA A 280 -5.40 19.13 13.55
N ARG A 281 -5.87 18.34 12.58
CA ARG A 281 -5.95 18.74 11.16
C ARG A 281 -7.29 18.38 10.59
N ARG A 282 -7.88 19.30 9.80
CA ARG A 282 -9.06 19.03 8.98
C ARG A 282 -8.80 19.52 7.57
N TYR A 283 -9.11 18.70 6.60
CA TYR A 283 -8.93 19.03 5.19
C TYR A 283 -9.82 18.19 4.29
N THR A 284 -10.05 18.68 3.08
CA THR A 284 -10.87 18.02 2.08
C THR A 284 -10.08 17.93 0.78
N GLY A 285 -10.29 16.88 0.00
CA GLY A 285 -9.63 16.72 -1.29
C GLY A 285 -10.09 15.48 -2.05
N PRO A 286 -9.65 15.31 -3.30
CA PRO A 286 -9.85 14.08 -4.05
C PRO A 286 -9.35 12.87 -3.27
N SER A 287 -10.08 11.76 -3.33
CA SER A 287 -9.83 10.58 -2.50
C SER A 287 -8.36 10.11 -2.53
N HIS A 288 -7.77 10.02 -3.72
CA HIS A 288 -6.40 9.56 -3.90
C HIS A 288 -5.34 10.46 -3.24
N THR A 289 -5.61 11.77 -3.10
CA THR A 289 -4.71 12.71 -2.43
C THR A 289 -4.87 12.71 -0.91
N VAL A 290 -6.02 12.26 -0.41
CA VAL A 290 -6.32 12.17 1.02
C VAL A 290 -5.88 10.82 1.61
N PHE A 291 -5.94 9.75 0.82
CA PHE A 291 -5.51 8.42 1.29
C PHE A 291 -4.01 8.30 1.46
N ALA A 292 -3.23 8.82 0.52
CA ALA A 292 -1.79 8.60 0.46
C ALA A 292 -1.01 9.91 0.55
N ALA A 293 0.07 9.87 1.30
CA ALA A 293 1.04 10.95 1.41
C ALA A 293 2.44 10.44 1.01
N PRO A 294 3.33 11.34 0.54
CA PRO A 294 4.70 10.95 0.24
C PRO A 294 5.40 10.33 1.45
N GLN A 295 5.97 9.14 1.28
CA GLN A 295 6.71 8.44 2.33
C GLN A 295 8.21 8.53 2.04
N ARG A 296 8.94 9.38 2.78
CA ARG A 296 10.39 9.59 2.58
C ARG A 296 11.25 8.92 3.65
N VAL A 297 10.71 8.70 4.83
CA VAL A 297 11.43 8.01 5.91
C VAL A 297 11.37 6.51 5.67
N ARG A 298 12.54 5.89 5.51
CA ARG A 298 12.65 4.43 5.32
C ARG A 298 12.46 3.71 6.63
N PHE A 299 11.70 2.64 6.60
CA PHE A 299 11.43 1.76 7.74
C PHE A 299 11.23 0.32 7.26
N VAL A 300 11.20 -0.61 8.20
CA VAL A 300 10.76 -1.99 8.00
C VAL A 300 9.55 -2.20 8.91
N ALA A 301 8.51 -2.83 8.39
CA ALA A 301 7.30 -3.14 9.13
C ALA A 301 6.84 -4.57 8.88
N MET A 302 6.00 -5.07 9.77
CA MET A 302 5.19 -6.27 9.60
C MET A 302 3.73 -5.91 9.83
N GLU A 303 2.82 -6.66 9.25
CA GLU A 303 1.39 -6.47 9.37
C GLU A 303 0.70 -7.80 9.65
N TYR A 304 -0.30 -7.77 10.51
CA TYR A 304 -1.11 -8.91 10.87
C TYR A 304 -2.59 -8.54 10.81
N ALA A 305 -3.38 -9.38 10.17
CA ALA A 305 -4.84 -9.29 10.22
C ALA A 305 -5.34 -10.05 11.45
N VAL A 306 -6.20 -9.41 12.23
CA VAL A 306 -6.79 -9.99 13.45
C VAL A 306 -8.28 -9.71 13.51
N PRO A 307 -9.09 -10.57 14.13
CA PRO A 307 -10.49 -10.26 14.39
C PRO A 307 -10.63 -8.99 15.24
N ARG A 308 -11.56 -8.10 14.87
CA ARG A 308 -11.79 -6.83 15.57
C ARG A 308 -11.97 -6.96 17.10
N PRO A 309 -12.70 -7.94 17.64
CA PRO A 309 -12.83 -8.11 19.10
C PRO A 309 -11.51 -8.31 19.83
N ALA A 310 -10.49 -8.89 19.18
CA ALA A 310 -9.17 -9.12 19.76
C ALA A 310 -8.26 -7.87 19.80
N LEU A 311 -8.71 -6.72 19.25
CA LEU A 311 -7.85 -5.55 19.09
C LEU A 311 -7.32 -5.00 20.41
N ARG A 312 -8.15 -4.95 21.48
CA ARG A 312 -7.72 -4.45 22.79
C ARG A 312 -6.61 -5.31 23.36
N ASP A 313 -6.82 -6.62 23.45
CA ASP A 313 -5.85 -7.58 24.01
C ASP A 313 -4.55 -7.59 23.17
N LEU A 314 -4.70 -7.49 21.85
CA LEU A 314 -3.55 -7.38 20.94
C LEU A 314 -2.72 -6.12 21.23
N LEU A 315 -3.36 -4.96 21.38
CA LEU A 315 -2.64 -3.71 21.66
C LEU A 315 -1.96 -3.73 23.02
N ASP A 316 -2.58 -4.32 24.03
CA ASP A 316 -1.97 -4.52 25.36
C ASP A 316 -0.76 -5.46 25.27
N GLY A 317 -0.87 -6.56 24.51
CA GLY A 317 0.25 -7.44 24.22
C GLY A 317 1.40 -6.76 23.47
N VAL A 318 1.08 -5.97 22.43
CA VAL A 318 2.07 -5.20 21.67
C VAL A 318 2.76 -4.16 22.56
N ARG A 319 2.03 -3.46 23.44
CA ARG A 319 2.63 -2.53 24.42
C ARG A 319 3.63 -3.25 25.30
N SER A 320 3.22 -4.37 25.89
CA SER A 320 4.10 -5.18 26.74
C SER A 320 5.36 -5.63 25.99
N ILE A 321 5.23 -6.12 24.76
CA ILE A 321 6.37 -6.53 23.94
C ILE A 321 7.30 -5.33 23.67
N VAL A 322 6.76 -4.20 23.23
CA VAL A 322 7.55 -3.01 22.89
C VAL A 322 8.35 -2.48 24.07
N ASP A 323 7.80 -2.53 25.27
CA ASP A 323 8.48 -2.08 26.49
C ASP A 323 9.68 -2.98 26.86
N HIS A 324 9.65 -4.28 26.51
CA HIS A 324 10.67 -5.28 26.83
C HIS A 324 11.65 -5.58 25.69
N LEU A 325 11.47 -4.97 24.48
CA LEU A 325 12.40 -5.19 23.37
C LEU A 325 13.81 -4.69 23.70
N PRO A 326 14.86 -5.39 23.23
CA PRO A 326 16.26 -4.95 23.42
C PRO A 326 16.61 -3.69 22.60
N PHE A 327 15.73 -3.24 21.75
CA PHE A 327 15.82 -2.00 20.96
C PHE A 327 14.57 -1.14 21.14
N ARG A 328 14.62 0.11 20.68
CA ARG A 328 13.47 1.03 20.79
C ARG A 328 12.77 1.19 19.43
N VAL A 329 11.43 1.11 19.46
CA VAL A 329 10.56 1.30 18.30
C VAL A 329 10.31 2.79 18.09
N SER A 330 10.61 3.30 16.90
CA SER A 330 10.50 4.73 16.58
C SER A 330 9.26 5.09 15.75
N PHE A 331 8.64 4.09 15.10
CA PHE A 331 7.48 4.31 14.26
C PHE A 331 6.17 3.98 14.98
N PRO A 332 5.06 4.63 14.58
CA PRO A 332 3.74 4.31 15.15
C PRO A 332 3.28 2.91 14.74
N VAL A 333 2.57 2.26 15.64
CA VAL A 333 1.73 1.11 15.32
C VAL A 333 0.47 1.63 14.64
N LYS A 334 0.20 1.17 13.44
CA LYS A 334 -0.98 1.54 12.67
C LYS A 334 -2.03 0.44 12.79
N VAL A 335 -3.27 0.85 13.02
CA VAL A 335 -4.42 -0.05 12.98
C VAL A 335 -5.36 0.43 11.91
N ARG A 336 -5.75 -0.47 11.02
CA ARG A 336 -6.70 -0.26 9.95
C ARG A 336 -7.87 -1.22 10.09
N PHE A 337 -9.00 -0.84 9.55
CA PHE A 337 -10.21 -1.64 9.57
C PHE A 337 -10.64 -1.91 8.13
N SER A 338 -10.87 -3.17 7.83
CA SER A 338 -11.30 -3.64 6.52
C SER A 338 -12.34 -4.75 6.72
N PRO A 339 -13.39 -4.81 5.91
CA PRO A 339 -14.27 -5.97 5.91
C PRO A 339 -13.51 -7.19 5.38
N PRO A 340 -13.98 -8.41 5.65
CA PRO A 340 -13.49 -9.59 4.96
C PRO A 340 -13.76 -9.47 3.46
N ASP A 341 -12.94 -10.10 2.66
CA ASP A 341 -13.13 -10.24 1.22
C ASP A 341 -12.99 -11.71 0.78
N ASP A 342 -13.14 -11.96 -0.54
CA ASP A 342 -13.10 -13.27 -1.14
C ASP A 342 -11.69 -13.66 -1.66
N VAL A 343 -10.68 -12.90 -1.29
CA VAL A 343 -9.30 -13.11 -1.72
C VAL A 343 -8.60 -14.07 -0.77
N TRP A 344 -7.87 -15.03 -1.31
CA TRP A 344 -7.22 -16.12 -0.56
C TRP A 344 -5.96 -15.65 0.16
#